data_97c46ab366a7916daf2f7b856a0313df
#
_entry.id   97c46ab366a7916daf2f7b856a0313df
#
_cell.length_a   1.000
_cell.length_b   1.000
_cell.length_c   1.000
_cell.angle_alpha   90.00
_cell.angle_beta   90.00
_cell.angle_gamma   90.00
#
_symmetry.space_group_name_H-M   'P 1'
#
loop_
_entity.id
_entity.type
_entity.pdbx_description
1 polymer ?
#
loop_
_entity_poly.entity_id
_entity_poly.type
_entity_poly.pdbx_seq_one_letter_code
_entity_poly.pdbx_strand_id
1 'polypeptide(L)'
;MSKDKDRSKREKKAVKAAKKLARSNGTVLPVPTGAKAPLRGVSEIRRFFRTNEIPIYFVSATAFNLLGIDRWVRRFEYVNYYDSFDGHHPNVFVPQHVAPPEFGSIEEICNYLLGHKEVVDHIQARSGGAGKAVFLMFDDETEAIAREVGLDVAFPPAALRNRLDSKIVTTELGNEAGVPSVPNVLGHASSYGVLHALSARAGVGHDLVVQTPYGDSGQTTFFIGCEADWNAHADKLVGEDLKVMKRISCREAAMEGVITRHGTLVGPLMTELTGFPELTPYGGGWCGNDVFAGALSEEHRRQARHYTQLMGERLRKEGYRGYFELDFLADMDSGEMYLGELNPRITGASSMTNVTAVAYGDMPLFLFHLLEFMDVDYEIDVDALNAGWAEPTAIDSWSQFILKDTADKVELITEAPRSGIWRLDPSAHGGIRFVRRETDWHTVEHEDEAFYLRIAAEGGYRYPGADIGILVSRGRLQSDEHELNDRAHAWITGIKKQFVTAPPPAEAPIREPEPFSFKML
;
A
#
# COMPACT_ATOMS: atom_id res chain seq x y z
N MET A 1 36.98 39.48 -1.35
CA MET A 1 35.83 40.44 -1.43
C MET A 1 35.22 40.56 -2.85
N SER A 2 35.68 39.84 -3.88
CA SER A 2 35.16 39.97 -5.25
C SER A 2 34.11 38.92 -5.62
N LYS A 3 34.16 37.69 -5.03
CA LYS A 3 33.23 36.57 -5.38
C LYS A 3 31.82 36.69 -4.81
N ASP A 4 31.64 37.38 -3.68
CA ASP A 4 30.32 37.56 -3.06
C ASP A 4 29.42 38.60 -3.75
N LYS A 5 30.03 39.60 -4.40
CA LYS A 5 29.26 40.59 -5.17
C LYS A 5 28.70 40.03 -6.48
N ASP A 6 29.36 39.05 -7.05
CA ASP A 6 28.92 38.43 -8.31
C ASP A 6 27.79 37.40 -8.07
N ARG A 7 27.81 36.68 -6.93
CA ARG A 7 26.75 35.77 -6.50
C ARG A 7 25.44 36.53 -6.23
N SER A 8 25.52 37.62 -5.48
CA SER A 8 24.36 38.50 -5.19
C SER A 8 23.75 39.15 -6.45
N LYS A 9 24.58 39.45 -7.48
CA LYS A 9 24.08 40.01 -8.75
C LYS A 9 23.38 38.92 -9.60
N ARG A 10 23.85 37.66 -9.57
CA ARG A 10 23.20 36.56 -10.27
C ARG A 10 21.87 36.18 -9.64
N GLU A 11 21.78 36.15 -8.31
CA GLU A 11 20.53 35.90 -7.59
C GLU A 11 19.50 37.01 -7.85
N LYS A 12 19.89 38.28 -7.82
CA LYS A 12 18.98 39.38 -8.15
C LYS A 12 18.51 39.36 -9.61
N LYS A 13 19.34 38.89 -10.53
CA LYS A 13 19.00 38.77 -11.95
C LYS A 13 18.04 37.58 -12.19
N ALA A 14 18.21 36.46 -11.46
CA ALA A 14 17.32 35.32 -11.50
C ALA A 14 15.93 35.66 -10.93
N VAL A 15 15.86 36.33 -9.79
CA VAL A 15 14.59 36.80 -9.18
C VAL A 15 13.86 37.79 -10.08
N LYS A 16 14.60 38.65 -10.80
CA LYS A 16 14.01 39.63 -11.73
C LYS A 16 13.52 38.94 -13.03
N ALA A 17 14.20 37.88 -13.48
CA ALA A 17 13.77 37.06 -14.62
C ALA A 17 12.51 36.24 -14.28
N ALA A 18 12.47 35.63 -13.10
CA ALA A 18 11.31 34.89 -12.61
C ALA A 18 10.08 35.79 -12.45
N LYS A 19 10.26 37.03 -11.92
CA LYS A 19 9.17 38.00 -11.85
C LYS A 19 8.71 38.53 -13.22
N LYS A 20 9.56 38.49 -14.23
CA LYS A 20 9.23 38.91 -15.60
C LYS A 20 8.51 37.78 -16.35
N LEU A 21 8.88 36.52 -16.12
CA LEU A 21 8.14 35.33 -16.63
C LEU A 21 6.74 35.23 -16.01
N ALA A 22 6.60 35.50 -14.72
CA ALA A 22 5.31 35.50 -14.02
C ALA A 22 4.36 36.63 -14.50
N ARG A 23 4.85 37.64 -15.24
CA ARG A 23 4.04 38.72 -15.79
C ARG A 23 3.70 38.59 -17.27
N SER A 24 4.26 37.60 -17.98
CA SER A 24 4.12 37.49 -19.45
C SER A 24 3.19 36.38 -19.96
N ASN A 25 2.69 35.50 -19.10
CA ASN A 25 1.70 34.50 -19.49
C ASN A 25 0.63 34.39 -18.41
N GLY A 26 -0.27 35.31 -18.37
CA GLY A 26 -1.36 35.30 -17.40
C GLY A 26 -2.71 35.47 -18.04
N THR A 27 -3.30 34.39 -18.52
CA THR A 27 -4.75 34.27 -18.36
C THR A 27 -4.96 33.49 -17.07
N VAL A 28 -4.88 34.18 -15.94
CA VAL A 28 -5.43 33.67 -14.69
C VAL A 28 -6.92 33.52 -14.94
N LEU A 29 -7.38 32.30 -15.10
CA LEU A 29 -8.81 32.00 -15.03
C LEU A 29 -9.30 32.57 -13.69
N PRO A 30 -10.37 33.36 -13.64
CA PRO A 30 -10.86 33.91 -12.40
C PRO A 30 -11.22 32.78 -11.47
N VAL A 31 -10.55 32.70 -10.33
CA VAL A 31 -11.01 31.88 -9.21
C VAL A 31 -12.43 32.34 -8.88
N PRO A 32 -13.44 31.50 -8.92
CA PRO A 32 -14.79 31.90 -8.56
C PRO A 32 -14.79 32.33 -7.09
N THR A 33 -14.81 33.61 -6.80
CA THR A 33 -14.99 34.19 -5.47
C THR A 33 -16.47 34.13 -5.09
N GLY A 34 -16.97 32.93 -4.88
CA GLY A 34 -18.23 32.64 -4.25
C GLY A 34 -18.05 31.32 -3.51
N ALA A 35 -18.24 31.27 -2.20
CA ALA A 35 -18.25 30.03 -1.46
C ALA A 35 -19.23 29.09 -2.16
N LYS A 36 -18.70 28.06 -2.85
CA LYS A 36 -19.55 27.00 -3.41
C LYS A 36 -20.25 26.33 -2.23
N ALA A 37 -21.55 26.05 -2.37
CA ALA A 37 -22.26 25.29 -1.37
C ALA A 37 -21.52 23.95 -1.14
N PRO A 38 -21.44 23.46 0.10
CA PRO A 38 -20.79 22.20 0.40
C PRO A 38 -21.43 21.06 -0.39
N LEU A 39 -20.63 20.09 -0.83
CA LEU A 39 -21.12 18.86 -1.44
C LEU A 39 -21.91 18.07 -0.40
N ARG A 40 -23.14 17.67 -0.74
CA ARG A 40 -24.03 16.96 0.18
C ARG A 40 -24.18 15.50 -0.22
N GLY A 41 -23.65 14.63 0.62
CA GLY A 41 -23.78 13.19 0.46
C GLY A 41 -23.01 12.62 -0.75
N VAL A 42 -23.05 11.31 -0.86
CA VAL A 42 -22.26 10.50 -1.80
C VAL A 42 -22.49 10.89 -3.27
N SER A 43 -23.74 11.20 -3.66
CA SER A 43 -24.08 11.51 -5.06
C SER A 43 -23.41 12.78 -5.58
N GLU A 44 -23.34 13.84 -4.76
CA GLU A 44 -22.68 15.09 -5.14
C GLU A 44 -21.15 14.93 -5.13
N ILE A 45 -20.60 14.16 -4.19
CA ILE A 45 -19.18 13.82 -4.14
C ILE A 45 -18.77 13.04 -5.40
N ARG A 46 -19.55 12.03 -5.80
CA ARG A 46 -19.32 11.28 -7.06
C ARG A 46 -19.35 12.20 -8.27
N ARG A 47 -20.32 13.10 -8.34
CA ARG A 47 -20.43 14.07 -9.42
C ARG A 47 -19.21 15.00 -9.43
N PHE A 48 -18.76 15.47 -8.27
CA PHE A 48 -17.55 16.30 -8.14
C PHE A 48 -16.34 15.61 -8.76
N PHE A 49 -16.05 14.36 -8.40
CA PHE A 49 -14.90 13.63 -8.95
C PHE A 49 -15.04 13.32 -10.44
N ARG A 50 -16.24 13.01 -10.92
CA ARG A 50 -16.50 12.81 -12.37
C ARG A 50 -16.30 14.06 -13.21
N THR A 51 -16.38 15.24 -12.62
CA THR A 51 -16.17 16.53 -13.27
C THR A 51 -14.90 17.23 -12.81
N ASN A 52 -14.03 16.52 -12.09
CA ASN A 52 -12.77 17.06 -11.59
C ASN A 52 -11.87 17.56 -12.75
N GLU A 53 -11.27 18.73 -12.56
CA GLU A 53 -10.34 19.31 -13.53
C GLU A 53 -8.90 19.38 -12.99
N ILE A 54 -8.70 19.09 -11.70
CA ILE A 54 -7.38 19.09 -11.08
C ILE A 54 -6.72 17.75 -11.39
N PRO A 55 -5.57 17.71 -12.06
CA PRO A 55 -4.83 16.46 -12.25
C PRO A 55 -4.39 15.86 -10.92
N ILE A 56 -4.54 14.55 -10.80
CA ILE A 56 -4.10 13.78 -9.65
C ILE A 56 -3.22 12.65 -10.17
N TYR A 57 -1.99 12.59 -9.69
CA TYR A 57 -1.00 11.61 -10.13
C TYR A 57 -0.70 10.65 -8.98
N PHE A 58 -0.98 9.35 -9.17
CA PHE A 58 -0.47 8.31 -8.30
C PHE A 58 0.90 7.88 -8.81
N VAL A 59 1.94 8.28 -8.08
CA VAL A 59 3.34 8.00 -8.42
C VAL A 59 3.81 6.81 -7.59
N SER A 60 4.11 5.70 -8.25
CA SER A 60 4.49 4.45 -7.58
C SER A 60 5.17 3.49 -8.56
N ALA A 61 5.70 2.36 -8.04
CA ALA A 61 6.25 1.30 -8.88
C ALA A 61 5.22 0.75 -9.87
N THR A 62 3.96 0.56 -9.44
CA THR A 62 2.83 0.06 -10.26
C THR A 62 1.54 0.79 -9.92
N ALA A 63 0.47 0.57 -10.70
CA ALA A 63 -0.86 1.13 -10.45
C ALA A 63 -1.66 0.37 -9.38
N PHE A 64 -1.14 -0.75 -8.88
CA PHE A 64 -1.89 -1.78 -8.17
C PHE A 64 -2.68 -1.28 -6.97
N ASN A 65 -2.05 -0.55 -6.04
CA ASN A 65 -2.66 -0.16 -4.76
C ASN A 65 -3.91 0.71 -4.92
N LEU A 66 -4.01 1.47 -6.02
CA LEU A 66 -5.15 2.33 -6.35
C LEU A 66 -5.79 1.96 -7.71
N LEU A 67 -5.63 0.70 -8.13
CA LEU A 67 -6.19 0.19 -9.39
C LEU A 67 -7.69 0.48 -9.49
N GLY A 68 -8.11 1.08 -10.61
CA GLY A 68 -9.49 1.41 -10.90
C GLY A 68 -9.99 2.74 -10.32
N ILE A 69 -9.20 3.50 -9.56
CA ILE A 69 -9.58 4.84 -9.05
C ILE A 69 -9.76 5.85 -10.19
N ASP A 70 -9.03 5.72 -11.28
CA ASP A 70 -9.17 6.55 -12.48
C ASP A 70 -10.55 6.46 -13.15
N ARG A 71 -11.34 5.41 -12.88
CA ARG A 71 -12.74 5.30 -13.31
C ARG A 71 -13.69 6.21 -12.53
N TRP A 72 -13.31 6.57 -11.31
CA TRP A 72 -14.10 7.39 -10.41
C TRP A 72 -13.72 8.86 -10.47
N VAL A 73 -12.44 9.13 -10.74
CA VAL A 73 -11.86 10.46 -10.66
C VAL A 73 -11.34 10.88 -12.03
N ARG A 74 -12.01 11.86 -12.64
CA ARG A 74 -11.54 12.43 -13.90
C ARG A 74 -10.18 13.10 -13.69
N ARG A 75 -9.26 12.89 -14.64
CA ARG A 75 -7.85 13.34 -14.59
C ARG A 75 -7.03 12.71 -13.45
N PHE A 76 -7.40 11.51 -13.07
CA PHE A 76 -6.53 10.65 -12.26
C PHE A 76 -5.63 9.86 -13.20
N GLU A 77 -4.34 9.91 -12.97
CA GLU A 77 -3.33 9.23 -13.78
C GLU A 77 -2.33 8.49 -12.89
N TYR A 78 -1.80 7.41 -13.40
CA TYR A 78 -0.75 6.62 -12.77
C TYR A 78 0.58 6.97 -13.44
N VAL A 79 1.57 7.38 -12.68
CA VAL A 79 2.96 7.52 -13.11
C VAL A 79 3.74 6.38 -12.52
N ASN A 80 4.04 5.38 -13.34
CA ASN A 80 4.59 4.12 -12.86
C ASN A 80 6.01 3.87 -13.37
N TYR A 81 6.78 3.09 -12.61
CA TYR A 81 8.08 2.59 -13.03
C TYR A 81 7.95 1.38 -13.95
N TYR A 82 7.05 0.43 -13.63
CA TYR A 82 6.79 -0.75 -14.44
C TYR A 82 5.58 -0.57 -15.34
N ASP A 83 5.73 -0.92 -16.62
CA ASP A 83 4.59 -1.03 -17.54
C ASP A 83 3.89 -2.38 -17.34
N SER A 84 2.99 -2.42 -16.38
CA SER A 84 2.20 -3.62 -16.09
C SER A 84 1.09 -3.89 -17.10
N PHE A 85 0.86 -3.01 -18.08
CA PHE A 85 -0.25 -3.09 -19.03
C PHE A 85 0.17 -3.16 -20.51
N ASP A 86 1.46 -3.33 -20.80
CA ASP A 86 1.97 -3.38 -22.19
C ASP A 86 1.58 -2.13 -23.02
N GLY A 87 1.57 -0.94 -22.41
CA GLY A 87 1.19 0.33 -23.04
C GLY A 87 -0.31 0.48 -23.33
N HIS A 88 -1.17 -0.43 -22.85
CA HIS A 88 -2.61 -0.42 -23.19
C HIS A 88 -3.51 0.34 -22.21
N HIS A 89 -3.02 0.72 -21.02
CA HIS A 89 -3.83 1.47 -20.08
C HIS A 89 -3.80 2.98 -20.40
N PRO A 90 -4.96 3.62 -20.68
CA PRO A 90 -4.99 5.00 -21.18
C PRO A 90 -4.53 6.04 -20.16
N ASN A 91 -4.57 5.73 -18.87
CA ASN A 91 -4.23 6.63 -17.77
C ASN A 91 -2.95 6.21 -17.03
N VAL A 92 -2.13 5.32 -17.61
CA VAL A 92 -0.82 4.94 -17.08
C VAL A 92 0.27 5.57 -17.95
N PHE A 93 1.18 6.29 -17.32
CA PHE A 93 2.38 6.83 -17.93
C PHE A 93 3.61 6.14 -17.35
N VAL A 94 4.44 5.60 -18.20
CA VAL A 94 5.73 4.97 -17.86
C VAL A 94 6.82 5.63 -18.70
N PRO A 95 7.83 6.26 -18.08
CA PRO A 95 8.93 6.86 -18.81
C PRO A 95 9.86 5.80 -19.42
N GLN A 96 10.63 6.17 -20.43
CA GLN A 96 11.67 5.29 -20.96
C GLN A 96 12.88 5.24 -20.01
N HIS A 97 13.17 4.06 -19.50
CA HIS A 97 14.32 3.86 -18.61
C HIS A 97 15.60 3.64 -19.43
N VAL A 98 16.56 4.54 -19.27
CA VAL A 98 17.89 4.39 -19.84
C VAL A 98 18.86 4.11 -18.70
N ALA A 99 19.37 2.87 -18.60
CA ALA A 99 20.23 2.42 -17.49
C ALA A 99 19.65 2.78 -16.11
N PRO A 100 18.50 2.15 -15.74
CA PRO A 100 17.84 2.49 -14.49
C PRO A 100 18.76 2.21 -13.29
N PRO A 101 18.72 3.06 -12.24
CA PRO A 101 19.45 2.80 -11.02
C PRO A 101 18.89 1.58 -10.28
N GLU A 102 19.68 0.98 -9.41
CA GLU A 102 19.16 0.07 -8.38
C GLU A 102 18.48 0.90 -7.31
N PHE A 103 17.32 0.47 -6.84
CA PHE A 103 16.55 1.15 -5.80
C PHE A 103 16.58 0.34 -4.51
N GLY A 104 16.75 1.03 -3.39
CA GLY A 104 16.68 0.47 -2.05
C GLY A 104 15.29 0.59 -1.41
N SER A 105 14.41 1.45 -1.97
CA SER A 105 13.07 1.70 -1.42
C SER A 105 12.07 2.18 -2.47
N ILE A 106 10.79 2.21 -2.12
CA ILE A 106 9.72 2.79 -2.97
C ILE A 106 9.87 4.31 -3.07
N GLU A 107 10.33 4.97 -2.02
CA GLU A 107 10.61 6.39 -2.00
C GLU A 107 11.64 6.76 -3.08
N GLU A 108 12.70 5.97 -3.22
CA GLU A 108 13.71 6.18 -4.27
C GLU A 108 13.11 6.03 -5.68
N ILE A 109 12.18 5.09 -5.88
CA ILE A 109 11.44 4.98 -7.15
C ILE A 109 10.58 6.23 -7.39
N CYS A 110 9.88 6.72 -6.38
CA CYS A 110 9.08 7.93 -6.47
C CYS A 110 9.94 9.15 -6.80
N ASN A 111 11.09 9.28 -6.12
CA ASN A 111 12.05 10.36 -6.34
C ASN A 111 12.64 10.31 -7.75
N TYR A 112 13.02 9.12 -8.22
CA TYR A 112 13.46 8.90 -9.60
C TYR A 112 12.40 9.30 -10.63
N LEU A 113 11.15 8.86 -10.44
CA LEU A 113 10.06 9.17 -11.36
C LEU A 113 9.77 10.67 -11.41
N LEU A 114 9.66 11.33 -10.26
CA LEU A 114 9.42 12.77 -10.20
C LEU A 114 10.58 13.61 -10.75
N GLY A 115 11.82 13.11 -10.66
CA GLY A 115 13.00 13.74 -11.27
C GLY A 115 13.19 13.40 -12.75
N HIS A 116 12.44 12.42 -13.29
CA HIS A 116 12.61 11.99 -14.67
C HIS A 116 12.05 13.01 -15.66
N LYS A 117 12.87 13.41 -16.63
CA LYS A 117 12.49 14.47 -17.59
C LYS A 117 11.16 14.22 -18.30
N GLU A 118 10.90 13.01 -18.76
CA GLU A 118 9.65 12.69 -19.47
C GLU A 118 8.43 12.78 -18.54
N VAL A 119 8.58 12.45 -17.26
CA VAL A 119 7.51 12.60 -16.25
C VAL A 119 7.25 14.07 -15.98
N VAL A 120 8.29 14.88 -15.82
CA VAL A 120 8.17 16.34 -15.63
C VAL A 120 7.51 16.99 -16.85
N ASP A 121 7.95 16.64 -18.06
CA ASP A 121 7.36 17.13 -19.31
C ASP A 121 5.88 16.74 -19.43
N HIS A 122 5.54 15.49 -19.05
CA HIS A 122 4.16 14.98 -19.05
C HIS A 122 3.26 15.77 -18.08
N ILE A 123 3.71 15.98 -16.84
CA ILE A 123 3.00 16.79 -15.83
C ILE A 123 2.80 18.22 -16.34
N GLN A 124 3.83 18.85 -16.90
CA GLN A 124 3.76 20.19 -17.43
C GLN A 124 2.77 20.31 -18.60
N ALA A 125 2.79 19.36 -19.53
CA ALA A 125 1.88 19.33 -20.66
C ALA A 125 0.40 19.16 -20.25
N ARG A 126 0.15 18.39 -19.19
CA ARG A 126 -1.21 18.08 -18.71
C ARG A 126 -1.84 19.16 -17.85
N SER A 127 -1.04 19.88 -17.07
CA SER A 127 -1.55 20.78 -16.02
C SER A 127 -0.87 22.14 -15.96
N GLY A 128 0.14 22.39 -16.79
CA GLY A 128 0.98 23.57 -16.64
C GLY A 128 1.81 23.53 -15.33
N GLY A 129 2.04 22.35 -14.78
CA GLY A 129 2.81 22.13 -13.56
C GLY A 129 2.00 22.32 -12.27
N ALA A 130 0.67 22.23 -12.31
CA ALA A 130 -0.16 22.25 -11.10
C ALA A 130 -0.97 20.97 -10.99
N GLY A 131 -1.09 20.39 -9.78
CA GLY A 131 -1.85 19.16 -9.55
C GLY A 131 -1.65 18.61 -8.16
N LYS A 132 -2.15 17.41 -7.93
CA LYS A 132 -1.95 16.68 -6.69
C LYS A 132 -1.10 15.43 -6.96
N ALA A 133 -0.22 15.10 -6.03
CA ALA A 133 0.51 13.84 -6.03
C ALA A 133 0.02 12.94 -4.88
N VAL A 134 -0.12 11.67 -5.18
CA VAL A 134 -0.45 10.59 -4.24
C VAL A 134 0.66 9.56 -4.34
N PHE A 135 1.09 9.03 -3.22
CA PHE A 135 2.17 8.05 -3.12
C PHE A 135 1.76 6.85 -2.28
N LEU A 136 2.34 5.70 -2.55
CA LEU A 136 2.30 4.57 -1.63
C LEU A 136 3.21 4.85 -0.42
N MET A 137 4.46 5.17 -0.70
CA MET A 137 5.48 5.58 0.26
C MET A 137 6.14 6.86 -0.26
N PHE A 138 6.54 7.73 0.65
CA PHE A 138 7.26 8.98 0.32
C PHE A 138 7.98 9.53 1.55
N ASP A 139 9.01 10.31 1.31
CA ASP A 139 9.86 10.95 2.31
C ASP A 139 9.93 12.48 2.12
N ASP A 140 10.77 13.15 2.91
CA ASP A 140 10.96 14.60 2.81
C ASP A 140 11.58 15.00 1.45
N GLU A 141 12.39 14.14 0.83
CA GLU A 141 12.94 14.37 -0.51
C GLU A 141 11.85 14.29 -1.58
N THR A 142 10.97 13.28 -1.50
CA THR A 142 9.79 13.16 -2.38
C THR A 142 8.90 14.39 -2.30
N GLU A 143 8.64 14.91 -1.08
CA GLU A 143 7.86 16.14 -0.90
C GLU A 143 8.55 17.35 -1.52
N ALA A 144 9.87 17.46 -1.39
CA ALA A 144 10.63 18.57 -1.98
C ALA A 144 10.56 18.52 -3.50
N ILE A 145 10.82 17.37 -4.12
CA ILE A 145 10.77 17.19 -5.57
C ILE A 145 9.34 17.44 -6.10
N ALA A 146 8.31 16.88 -5.45
CA ALA A 146 6.91 17.11 -5.83
C ALA A 146 6.59 18.60 -5.88
N ARG A 147 7.02 19.36 -4.86
CA ARG A 147 6.83 20.82 -4.80
C ARG A 147 7.59 21.56 -5.93
N GLU A 148 8.80 21.10 -6.29
CA GLU A 148 9.59 21.68 -7.38
C GLU A 148 8.91 21.49 -8.74
N VAL A 149 8.25 20.36 -8.97
CA VAL A 149 7.50 20.09 -10.21
C VAL A 149 6.08 20.67 -10.19
N GLY A 150 5.68 21.32 -9.09
CA GLY A 150 4.40 22.04 -8.97
C GLY A 150 3.24 21.19 -8.45
N LEU A 151 3.52 20.06 -7.83
CA LEU A 151 2.51 19.17 -7.26
C LEU A 151 2.38 19.37 -5.75
N ASP A 152 1.13 19.44 -5.27
CA ASP A 152 0.83 19.35 -3.85
C ASP A 152 0.66 17.89 -3.45
N VAL A 153 1.34 17.45 -2.40
CA VAL A 153 1.19 16.10 -1.88
C VAL A 153 -0.16 15.96 -1.18
N ALA A 154 -0.98 15.02 -1.64
CA ALA A 154 -2.29 14.73 -1.07
C ALA A 154 -2.20 13.70 0.06
N PHE A 155 -1.33 13.96 1.03
CA PHE A 155 -1.15 13.23 2.28
C PHE A 155 -0.67 14.17 3.40
N PRO A 156 -0.77 13.78 4.69
CA PRO A 156 -0.07 14.46 5.76
C PRO A 156 1.44 14.44 5.54
N PRO A 157 2.20 15.39 6.14
CA PRO A 157 3.65 15.47 5.94
C PRO A 157 4.39 14.17 6.24
N ALA A 158 5.43 13.86 5.46
CA ALA A 158 6.25 12.66 5.62
C ALA A 158 6.76 12.47 7.04
N ALA A 159 7.21 13.54 7.70
CA ALA A 159 7.67 13.49 9.08
C ALA A 159 6.58 13.01 10.07
N LEU A 160 5.30 13.40 9.87
CA LEU A 160 4.20 12.91 10.69
C LEU A 160 3.93 11.44 10.40
N ARG A 161 3.86 11.06 9.12
CA ARG A 161 3.69 9.68 8.70
C ARG A 161 4.78 8.78 9.29
N ASN A 162 6.05 9.13 9.12
CA ASN A 162 7.18 8.35 9.63
C ASN A 162 7.12 8.16 11.16
N ARG A 163 6.74 9.20 11.90
CA ARG A 163 6.55 9.09 13.35
C ARG A 163 5.45 8.09 13.73
N LEU A 164 4.33 8.13 13.00
CA LEU A 164 3.17 7.28 13.27
C LEU A 164 3.36 5.84 12.81
N ASP A 165 4.23 5.59 11.83
CA ASP A 165 4.58 4.27 11.30
C ASP A 165 5.42 3.43 12.29
N SER A 166 5.92 4.04 13.37
CA SER A 166 6.67 3.36 14.42
C SER A 166 5.78 2.43 15.24
N LYS A 167 6.14 1.15 15.33
CA LYS A 167 5.47 0.13 16.15
C LYS A 167 5.44 0.48 17.65
N ILE A 168 6.43 1.24 18.12
CA ILE A 168 6.47 1.77 19.48
C ILE A 168 5.39 2.84 19.66
N VAL A 169 5.39 3.86 18.80
CA VAL A 169 4.41 4.95 18.83
C VAL A 169 2.99 4.43 18.60
N THR A 170 2.80 3.49 17.69
CA THR A 170 1.50 2.83 17.47
C THR A 170 0.98 2.17 18.74
N THR A 171 1.86 1.46 19.48
CA THR A 171 1.48 0.80 20.73
C THR A 171 1.09 1.82 21.80
N GLU A 172 1.84 2.91 21.94
CA GLU A 172 1.54 4.00 22.88
C GLU A 172 0.20 4.67 22.56
N LEU A 173 0.00 5.06 21.29
CA LEU A 173 -1.25 5.69 20.83
C LEU A 173 -2.46 4.76 20.97
N GLY A 174 -2.28 3.46 20.66
CA GLY A 174 -3.31 2.45 20.86
C GLY A 174 -3.73 2.34 22.32
N ASN A 175 -2.77 2.25 23.24
CA ASN A 175 -3.04 2.22 24.67
C ASN A 175 -3.81 3.47 25.14
N GLU A 176 -3.40 4.66 24.68
CA GLU A 176 -4.09 5.92 25.00
C GLU A 176 -5.51 5.99 24.41
N ALA A 177 -5.74 5.36 23.27
CA ALA A 177 -7.03 5.28 22.62
C ALA A 177 -7.96 4.20 23.19
N GLY A 178 -7.45 3.30 24.06
CA GLY A 178 -8.18 2.13 24.52
C GLY A 178 -8.25 1.01 23.48
N VAL A 179 -7.30 0.98 22.54
CA VAL A 179 -7.13 -0.07 21.52
C VAL A 179 -6.02 -1.00 22.00
N PRO A 180 -6.34 -2.22 22.44
CA PRO A 180 -5.35 -3.11 23.04
C PRO A 180 -4.39 -3.66 21.99
N SER A 181 -3.08 -3.67 22.32
CA SER A 181 -2.09 -4.52 21.64
C SER A 181 -1.95 -5.84 22.38
N VAL A 182 -1.38 -6.86 21.74
CA VAL A 182 -0.98 -8.11 22.40
C VAL A 182 -0.24 -7.76 23.69
N PRO A 183 -0.45 -8.47 24.82
CA PRO A 183 0.26 -8.18 26.07
C PRO A 183 1.76 -7.99 25.83
N ASN A 184 2.26 -6.80 26.16
CA ASN A 184 3.59 -6.37 25.77
C ASN A 184 4.26 -5.47 26.81
N VAL A 185 5.55 -5.22 26.59
CA VAL A 185 6.32 -4.19 27.25
C VAL A 185 7.24 -3.51 26.25
N LEU A 186 7.34 -2.20 26.34
CA LEU A 186 8.30 -1.39 25.57
C LEU A 186 9.58 -1.21 26.38
N GLY A 187 10.73 -1.31 25.74
CA GLY A 187 12.02 -1.13 26.39
C GLY A 187 13.21 -1.55 25.54
N HIS A 188 14.38 -1.65 26.19
CA HIS A 188 15.64 -2.04 25.54
C HIS A 188 16.17 -3.32 26.16
N ALA A 189 16.85 -4.13 25.38
CA ALA A 189 17.57 -5.30 25.86
C ALA A 189 18.97 -5.38 25.25
N SER A 190 19.99 -5.51 26.09
CA SER A 190 21.39 -5.68 25.66
C SER A 190 21.83 -7.15 25.65
N SER A 191 20.98 -8.06 26.16
CA SER A 191 21.20 -9.50 26.20
C SER A 191 19.91 -10.25 26.40
N TYR A 192 19.90 -11.57 26.16
CA TYR A 192 18.76 -12.44 26.45
C TYR A 192 18.32 -12.36 27.92
N GLY A 193 19.28 -12.29 28.87
CA GLY A 193 18.95 -12.17 30.28
C GLY A 193 18.23 -10.87 30.62
N VAL A 194 18.55 -9.74 29.97
CA VAL A 194 17.86 -8.47 30.11
C VAL A 194 16.47 -8.53 29.50
N LEU A 195 16.33 -9.09 28.29
CA LEU A 195 15.05 -9.32 27.64
C LEU A 195 14.11 -10.16 28.52
N HIS A 196 14.62 -11.26 29.05
CA HIS A 196 13.88 -12.16 29.93
C HIS A 196 13.44 -11.46 31.24
N ALA A 197 14.31 -10.64 31.84
CA ALA A 197 13.95 -9.86 33.03
C ALA A 197 12.88 -8.81 32.72
N LEU A 198 12.92 -8.19 31.54
CA LEU A 198 11.92 -7.22 31.08
C LEU A 198 10.55 -7.91 30.91
N SER A 199 10.52 -9.02 30.19
CA SER A 199 9.29 -9.79 29.93
C SER A 199 8.67 -10.37 31.21
N ALA A 200 9.48 -10.87 32.12
CA ALA A 200 9.03 -11.41 33.39
C ALA A 200 8.37 -10.34 34.31
N ARG A 201 8.93 -9.13 34.35
CA ARG A 201 8.33 -8.01 35.09
C ARG A 201 6.97 -7.59 34.54
N ALA A 202 6.81 -7.68 33.21
CA ALA A 202 5.57 -7.33 32.54
C ALA A 202 4.55 -8.48 32.50
N GLY A 203 4.94 -9.69 32.88
CA GLY A 203 4.07 -10.86 32.88
C GLY A 203 3.76 -11.40 31.49
N VAL A 204 4.58 -11.09 30.48
CA VAL A 204 4.35 -11.52 29.09
C VAL A 204 4.90 -12.93 28.79
N GLY A 205 5.62 -13.55 29.74
CA GLY A 205 6.07 -14.94 29.64
C GLY A 205 7.46 -15.08 29.00
N HIS A 206 7.71 -16.25 28.38
CA HIS A 206 9.03 -16.65 27.85
C HIS A 206 9.05 -16.87 26.34
N ASP A 207 7.92 -17.24 25.76
CA ASP A 207 7.76 -17.38 24.31
C ASP A 207 7.34 -16.02 23.75
N LEU A 208 8.30 -15.32 23.15
CA LEU A 208 8.21 -13.90 22.87
C LEU A 208 8.20 -13.62 21.37
N VAL A 209 7.51 -12.55 21.02
CA VAL A 209 7.67 -11.85 19.74
C VAL A 209 8.29 -10.49 20.04
N VAL A 210 9.42 -10.19 19.41
CA VAL A 210 10.15 -8.93 19.58
C VAL A 210 10.14 -8.16 18.28
N GLN A 211 9.75 -6.89 18.32
CA GLN A 211 9.75 -6.02 17.15
C GLN A 211 10.60 -4.78 17.38
N THR A 212 11.31 -4.34 16.33
CA THR A 212 11.95 -3.01 16.28
C THR A 212 10.96 -1.95 15.77
N PRO A 213 11.24 -0.64 15.92
CA PRO A 213 10.28 0.42 15.62
C PRO A 213 9.78 0.44 14.18
N TYR A 214 10.66 0.17 13.22
CA TYR A 214 10.37 0.28 11.79
C TYR A 214 10.72 -1.01 11.06
N GLY A 215 10.00 -1.30 9.99
CA GLY A 215 10.26 -2.40 9.06
C GLY A 215 8.99 -3.04 8.53
N ASP A 216 9.08 -3.51 7.29
CA ASP A 216 7.96 -4.03 6.51
C ASP A 216 7.95 -5.56 6.43
N SER A 217 6.79 -6.12 6.12
CA SER A 217 6.62 -7.53 5.74
C SER A 217 7.25 -8.54 6.71
N GLY A 218 7.17 -8.28 8.02
CA GLY A 218 7.68 -9.20 9.05
C GLY A 218 9.21 -9.24 9.22
N GLN A 219 9.98 -8.43 8.49
CA GLN A 219 11.46 -8.45 8.55
C GLN A 219 12.03 -8.02 9.89
N THR A 220 11.28 -7.23 10.65
CA THR A 220 11.65 -6.71 11.96
C THR A 220 10.83 -7.33 13.09
N THR A 221 10.26 -8.52 12.83
CA THR A 221 9.54 -9.33 13.80
C THR A 221 10.35 -10.60 14.09
N PHE A 222 10.77 -10.78 15.33
CA PHE A 222 11.66 -11.86 15.75
C PHE A 222 10.97 -12.73 16.80
N PHE A 223 10.99 -14.04 16.59
CA PHE A 223 10.46 -15.03 17.52
C PHE A 223 11.57 -15.50 18.44
N ILE A 224 11.44 -15.25 19.74
CA ILE A 224 12.48 -15.49 20.75
C ILE A 224 11.93 -16.40 21.84
N GLY A 225 12.13 -17.70 21.70
CA GLY A 225 11.77 -18.71 22.71
C GLY A 225 12.95 -19.10 23.62
N CYS A 226 14.20 -18.85 23.18
CA CYS A 226 15.40 -19.22 23.90
C CYS A 226 16.60 -18.29 23.59
N GLU A 227 17.70 -18.45 24.35
CA GLU A 227 18.91 -17.64 24.14
C GLU A 227 19.56 -17.83 22.76
N ALA A 228 19.40 -19.00 22.14
CA ALA A 228 19.92 -19.25 20.79
C ALA A 228 19.20 -18.38 19.75
N ASP A 229 17.87 -18.22 19.90
CA ASP A 229 17.07 -17.35 19.00
C ASP A 229 17.50 -15.88 19.15
N TRP A 230 17.70 -15.42 20.39
CA TRP A 230 18.23 -14.09 20.65
C TRP A 230 19.58 -13.86 19.98
N ASN A 231 20.52 -14.80 20.15
CA ASN A 231 21.87 -14.68 19.62
C ASN A 231 21.90 -14.65 18.09
N ALA A 232 20.93 -15.30 17.45
CA ALA A 232 20.77 -15.26 15.98
C ALA A 232 20.34 -13.88 15.43
N HIS A 233 19.79 -13.01 16.29
CA HIS A 233 19.24 -11.71 15.90
C HIS A 233 19.77 -10.54 16.74
N ALA A 234 20.74 -10.78 17.63
CA ALA A 234 21.24 -9.79 18.56
C ALA A 234 21.82 -8.53 17.88
N ASP A 235 22.42 -8.69 16.70
CA ASP A 235 22.96 -7.61 15.88
C ASP A 235 21.88 -6.61 15.42
N LYS A 236 20.61 -7.06 15.30
CA LYS A 236 19.47 -6.25 14.89
C LYS A 236 18.65 -5.70 16.07
N LEU A 237 18.84 -6.27 17.25
CA LEU A 237 18.02 -5.96 18.42
C LEU A 237 18.73 -5.10 19.46
N VAL A 238 20.06 -5.26 19.58
CA VAL A 238 20.84 -4.55 20.60
C VAL A 238 21.00 -3.08 20.22
N GLY A 239 20.54 -2.20 21.13
CA GLY A 239 20.60 -0.75 20.91
C GLY A 239 19.31 -0.14 20.36
N GLU A 240 18.36 -0.97 19.94
CA GLU A 240 17.06 -0.53 19.44
C GLU A 240 16.02 -0.41 20.58
N ASP A 241 15.03 0.44 20.35
CA ASP A 241 13.76 0.40 21.09
C ASP A 241 13.00 -0.87 20.69
N LEU A 242 12.51 -1.63 21.65
CA LEU A 242 11.86 -2.91 21.39
C LEU A 242 10.43 -2.92 21.91
N LYS A 243 9.52 -3.46 21.09
CA LYS A 243 8.21 -3.94 21.53
C LYS A 243 8.35 -5.45 21.77
N VAL A 244 8.26 -5.86 23.03
CA VAL A 244 8.39 -7.25 23.47
C VAL A 244 7.00 -7.77 23.84
N MET A 245 6.49 -8.74 23.08
CA MET A 245 5.14 -9.26 23.20
C MET A 245 5.13 -10.73 23.58
N LYS A 246 4.04 -11.16 24.23
CA LYS A 246 3.68 -12.58 24.31
C LYS A 246 3.41 -13.12 22.91
N ARG A 247 3.92 -14.31 22.59
CA ARG A 247 3.49 -15.02 21.39
C ARG A 247 2.08 -15.56 21.59
N ILE A 248 1.20 -15.32 20.63
CA ILE A 248 -0.18 -15.79 20.60
C ILE A 248 -0.44 -16.62 19.34
N SER A 249 -1.43 -17.48 19.40
CA SER A 249 -1.98 -18.16 18.21
C SER A 249 -3.02 -17.26 17.59
N CYS A 250 -2.69 -16.58 16.49
CA CYS A 250 -3.58 -15.57 15.92
C CYS A 250 -3.89 -15.82 14.44
N ARG A 251 -4.97 -15.18 14.00
CA ARG A 251 -5.30 -14.96 12.59
C ARG A 251 -5.09 -13.48 12.29
N GLU A 252 -4.33 -13.22 11.26
CA GLU A 252 -4.03 -11.88 10.81
C GLU A 252 -5.19 -11.32 9.98
N ALA A 253 -5.50 -10.05 10.19
CA ALA A 253 -6.56 -9.35 9.50
C ALA A 253 -6.21 -7.88 9.36
N ALA A 254 -6.68 -7.24 8.30
CA ALA A 254 -6.48 -5.82 8.04
C ALA A 254 -7.83 -5.08 7.97
N MET A 255 -7.83 -3.81 8.37
CA MET A 255 -8.97 -2.92 8.22
C MET A 255 -8.49 -1.50 7.91
N GLU A 256 -8.95 -0.97 6.80
CA GLU A 256 -8.60 0.39 6.41
C GLU A 256 -9.64 1.41 6.86
N GLY A 257 -9.18 2.63 7.12
CA GLY A 257 -10.01 3.75 7.49
C GLY A 257 -9.59 5.04 6.82
N VAL A 258 -10.49 6.03 6.87
CA VAL A 258 -10.21 7.39 6.43
C VAL A 258 -10.64 8.38 7.51
N ILE A 259 -9.69 9.18 7.97
CA ILE A 259 -9.96 10.27 8.90
C ILE A 259 -10.38 11.48 8.08
N THR A 260 -11.65 11.84 8.22
CA THR A 260 -12.24 13.02 7.60
C THR A 260 -12.46 14.12 8.63
N ARG A 261 -12.74 15.34 8.18
CA ARG A 261 -13.15 16.45 9.07
C ARG A 261 -14.43 16.17 9.85
N HIS A 262 -15.24 15.21 9.41
CA HIS A 262 -16.53 14.84 10.03
C HIS A 262 -16.43 13.63 10.97
N GLY A 263 -15.37 12.84 10.89
CA GLY A 263 -15.16 11.63 11.67
C GLY A 263 -14.37 10.59 10.89
N THR A 264 -14.20 9.42 11.48
CA THR A 264 -13.46 8.30 10.89
C THR A 264 -14.42 7.36 10.16
N LEU A 265 -14.23 7.21 8.85
CA LEU A 265 -14.86 6.17 8.04
C LEU A 265 -14.03 4.89 8.13
N VAL A 266 -14.71 3.74 8.15
CA VAL A 266 -14.09 2.43 8.35
C VAL A 266 -14.55 1.47 7.25
N GLY A 267 -13.61 0.84 6.57
CA GLY A 267 -13.85 -0.14 5.52
C GLY A 267 -14.21 -1.54 6.05
N PRO A 268 -14.27 -2.54 5.17
CA PRO A 268 -14.51 -3.94 5.57
C PRO A 268 -13.29 -4.54 6.27
N LEU A 269 -13.51 -5.54 7.13
CA LEU A 269 -12.43 -6.39 7.65
C LEU A 269 -12.02 -7.38 6.55
N MET A 270 -10.71 -7.52 6.36
CA MET A 270 -10.09 -8.48 5.44
C MET A 270 -9.26 -9.47 6.25
N THR A 271 -9.26 -10.74 5.85
CA THR A 271 -8.27 -11.70 6.35
C THR A 271 -7.03 -11.62 5.48
N GLU A 272 -5.86 -11.74 6.09
CA GLU A 272 -4.59 -11.73 5.38
C GLU A 272 -4.16 -13.13 4.96
N LEU A 273 -3.47 -13.19 3.81
CA LEU A 273 -2.73 -14.36 3.37
C LEU A 273 -1.26 -14.11 3.69
N THR A 274 -0.72 -14.88 4.62
CA THR A 274 0.65 -14.70 5.11
C THR A 274 1.39 -16.03 5.17
N GLY A 275 2.67 -16.04 4.80
CA GLY A 275 3.56 -17.16 4.97
C GLY A 275 3.29 -18.39 4.11
N PHE A 276 2.45 -18.32 3.10
CA PHE A 276 2.19 -19.45 2.18
C PHE A 276 3.42 -19.69 1.28
N PRO A 277 4.08 -20.86 1.38
CA PRO A 277 5.32 -21.13 0.63
C PRO A 277 5.13 -21.15 -0.88
N GLU A 278 3.89 -21.34 -1.36
CA GLU A 278 3.56 -21.25 -2.78
C GLU A 278 3.56 -19.81 -3.32
N LEU A 279 3.39 -18.82 -2.43
CA LEU A 279 3.27 -17.40 -2.78
C LEU A 279 4.49 -16.57 -2.35
N THR A 280 5.20 -16.99 -1.30
CA THR A 280 6.33 -16.25 -0.77
C THR A 280 7.40 -17.18 -0.20
N PRO A 281 8.70 -16.92 -0.38
CA PRO A 281 9.76 -17.68 0.26
C PRO A 281 9.97 -17.29 1.74
N TYR A 282 9.23 -16.29 2.25
CA TYR A 282 9.43 -15.75 3.59
C TYR A 282 8.35 -16.25 4.55
N GLY A 283 8.76 -16.85 5.67
CA GLY A 283 7.83 -17.20 6.76
C GLY A 283 7.18 -15.93 7.32
N GLY A 284 5.84 -15.88 7.35
CA GLY A 284 5.08 -14.69 7.78
C GLY A 284 5.08 -13.53 6.76
N GLY A 285 5.57 -13.74 5.53
CA GLY A 285 5.49 -12.72 4.48
C GLY A 285 4.06 -12.56 3.98
N TRP A 286 3.56 -11.32 3.96
CA TRP A 286 2.26 -11.01 3.37
C TRP A 286 2.23 -11.33 1.87
N CYS A 287 1.15 -11.92 1.40
CA CYS A 287 0.97 -12.31 0.00
C CYS A 287 -0.48 -12.19 -0.50
N GLY A 288 -1.29 -11.39 0.18
CA GLY A 288 -2.62 -11.05 -0.29
C GLY A 288 -3.68 -10.95 0.79
N ASN A 289 -4.93 -10.81 0.36
CA ASN A 289 -6.09 -10.67 1.25
C ASN A 289 -7.32 -11.37 0.67
N ASP A 290 -8.18 -11.85 1.56
CA ASP A 290 -9.57 -12.22 1.25
C ASP A 290 -10.53 -11.24 1.93
N VAL A 291 -11.47 -10.67 1.16
CA VAL A 291 -12.58 -9.86 1.66
C VAL A 291 -13.89 -10.62 1.46
N PHE A 292 -14.63 -10.83 2.53
CA PHE A 292 -15.93 -11.51 2.49
C PHE A 292 -16.74 -11.22 3.74
N ALA A 293 -18.06 -11.38 3.65
CA ALA A 293 -18.99 -11.02 4.74
C ALA A 293 -18.71 -11.73 6.08
N GLY A 294 -18.22 -12.96 6.01
CA GLY A 294 -17.93 -13.80 7.18
C GLY A 294 -16.47 -13.76 7.67
N ALA A 295 -15.69 -12.74 7.30
CA ALA A 295 -14.30 -12.62 7.75
C ALA A 295 -14.21 -12.64 9.29
N LEU A 296 -13.61 -13.68 9.85
CA LEU A 296 -13.54 -13.95 11.29
C LEU A 296 -14.93 -14.03 11.96
N SER A 297 -14.99 -13.94 13.31
CA SER A 297 -16.27 -13.92 14.02
C SER A 297 -16.97 -12.56 13.93
N GLU A 298 -18.27 -12.51 14.20
CA GLU A 298 -19.00 -11.25 14.29
C GLU A 298 -18.42 -10.33 15.37
N GLU A 299 -18.01 -10.91 16.51
CA GLU A 299 -17.39 -10.16 17.59
C GLU A 299 -16.05 -9.56 17.16
N HIS A 300 -15.20 -10.31 16.45
CA HIS A 300 -13.94 -9.79 15.90
C HIS A 300 -14.19 -8.64 14.93
N ARG A 301 -15.17 -8.75 14.01
CA ARG A 301 -15.53 -7.65 13.10
C ARG A 301 -15.99 -6.40 13.83
N ARG A 302 -16.78 -6.58 14.91
CA ARG A 302 -17.27 -5.48 15.75
C ARG A 302 -16.11 -4.80 16.49
N GLN A 303 -15.22 -5.57 17.11
CA GLN A 303 -14.04 -5.07 17.80
C GLN A 303 -13.11 -4.31 16.85
N ALA A 304 -12.73 -4.91 15.72
CA ALA A 304 -11.86 -4.28 14.73
C ALA A 304 -12.42 -2.93 14.25
N ARG A 305 -13.72 -2.88 13.92
CA ARG A 305 -14.39 -1.64 13.54
C ARG A 305 -14.34 -0.57 14.63
N HIS A 306 -14.66 -0.96 15.86
CA HIS A 306 -14.62 -0.06 17.00
C HIS A 306 -13.21 0.46 17.26
N TYR A 307 -12.22 -0.40 17.22
CA TYR A 307 -10.81 -0.03 17.43
C TYR A 307 -10.28 0.86 16.29
N THR A 308 -10.68 0.61 15.06
CA THR A 308 -10.30 1.49 13.93
C THR A 308 -10.90 2.89 14.09
N GLN A 309 -12.14 3.02 14.57
CA GLN A 309 -12.73 4.31 14.87
C GLN A 309 -11.99 5.03 16.02
N LEU A 310 -11.71 4.33 17.13
CA LEU A 310 -10.97 4.90 18.27
C LEU A 310 -9.57 5.37 17.84
N MET A 311 -8.86 4.54 17.09
CA MET A 311 -7.53 4.88 16.59
C MET A 311 -7.58 6.06 15.63
N GLY A 312 -8.54 6.11 14.71
CA GLY A 312 -8.73 7.25 13.81
C GLY A 312 -8.96 8.57 14.58
N GLU A 313 -9.79 8.56 15.61
CA GLU A 313 -10.00 9.73 16.48
C GLU A 313 -8.73 10.13 17.26
N ARG A 314 -7.91 9.15 17.63
CA ARG A 314 -6.64 9.41 18.29
C ARG A 314 -5.61 10.02 17.32
N LEU A 315 -5.51 9.47 16.12
CA LEU A 315 -4.65 9.97 15.06
C LEU A 315 -5.04 11.39 14.62
N ARG A 316 -6.33 11.71 14.61
CA ARG A 316 -6.80 13.07 14.33
C ARG A 316 -6.26 14.10 15.33
N LYS A 317 -6.13 13.72 16.61
CA LYS A 317 -5.52 14.58 17.65
C LYS A 317 -4.02 14.79 17.42
N GLU A 318 -3.35 13.85 16.73
CA GLU A 318 -1.96 14.01 16.27
C GLU A 318 -1.83 14.90 15.02
N GLY A 319 -2.96 15.36 14.45
CA GLY A 319 -2.99 16.15 13.23
C GLY A 319 -3.03 15.32 11.95
N TYR A 320 -3.19 13.99 12.05
CA TYR A 320 -3.35 13.11 10.89
C TYR A 320 -4.74 13.24 10.29
N ARG A 321 -4.83 13.20 8.97
CA ARG A 321 -6.07 13.10 8.19
C ARG A 321 -5.84 12.25 6.95
N GLY A 322 -6.91 11.65 6.44
CA GLY A 322 -6.85 10.82 5.25
C GLY A 322 -6.72 9.34 5.56
N TYR A 323 -6.18 8.59 4.64
CA TYR A 323 -6.17 7.13 4.60
C TYR A 323 -5.16 6.51 5.56
N PHE A 324 -5.54 5.42 6.21
CA PHE A 324 -4.69 4.60 7.06
C PHE A 324 -5.21 3.16 7.11
N GLU A 325 -4.38 2.25 7.50
CA GLU A 325 -4.70 0.84 7.76
C GLU A 325 -4.29 0.43 9.16
N LEU A 326 -5.03 -0.48 9.76
CA LEU A 326 -4.65 -1.21 10.96
C LEU A 326 -4.56 -2.70 10.66
N ASP A 327 -3.43 -3.28 11.00
CA ASP A 327 -3.27 -4.72 11.07
C ASP A 327 -3.72 -5.21 12.43
N PHE A 328 -4.56 -6.22 12.44
CA PHE A 328 -5.12 -6.84 13.62
C PHE A 328 -4.67 -8.29 13.77
N LEU A 329 -4.52 -8.70 15.01
CA LEU A 329 -4.23 -10.07 15.41
C LEU A 329 -5.43 -10.60 16.20
N ALA A 330 -6.24 -11.45 15.58
CA ALA A 330 -7.34 -12.12 16.26
C ALA A 330 -6.76 -13.33 17.01
N ASP A 331 -6.71 -13.25 18.34
CA ASP A 331 -6.25 -14.35 19.19
C ASP A 331 -7.29 -15.47 19.18
N MET A 332 -6.93 -16.62 18.65
CA MET A 332 -7.83 -17.75 18.47
C MET A 332 -8.13 -18.49 19.79
N ASP A 333 -7.31 -18.29 20.82
CA ASP A 333 -7.49 -18.91 22.13
C ASP A 333 -8.42 -18.08 23.03
N SER A 334 -8.24 -16.76 23.05
CA SER A 334 -9.04 -15.86 23.91
C SER A 334 -10.25 -15.25 23.21
N GLY A 335 -10.25 -15.17 21.89
CA GLY A 335 -11.27 -14.48 21.09
C GLY A 335 -11.11 -12.94 21.10
N GLU A 336 -9.99 -12.43 21.59
CA GLU A 336 -9.70 -11.00 21.63
C GLU A 336 -9.06 -10.53 20.32
N MET A 337 -9.38 -9.29 19.93
CA MET A 337 -8.76 -8.62 18.80
C MET A 337 -7.69 -7.65 19.31
N TYR A 338 -6.47 -7.78 18.81
CA TYR A 338 -5.34 -6.93 19.18
C TYR A 338 -4.85 -6.10 18.01
N LEU A 339 -4.42 -4.87 18.29
CA LEU A 339 -3.70 -4.03 17.34
C LEU A 339 -2.29 -4.59 17.11
N GLY A 340 -2.00 -4.97 15.91
CA GLY A 340 -0.67 -5.40 15.46
C GLY A 340 0.20 -4.21 15.06
N GLU A 341 -0.24 -3.49 14.02
CA GLU A 341 0.50 -2.40 13.39
C GLU A 341 -0.45 -1.30 12.89
N LEU A 342 0.06 -0.09 12.75
CA LEU A 342 -0.57 1.03 12.05
C LEU A 342 0.23 1.34 10.80
N ASN A 343 -0.45 1.40 9.69
CA ASN A 343 0.08 1.86 8.42
C ASN A 343 -0.57 3.21 8.05
N PRO A 344 0.07 4.37 8.34
CA PRO A 344 -0.50 5.70 8.07
C PRO A 344 -0.32 6.08 6.58
N ARG A 345 -0.80 5.22 5.69
CA ARG A 345 -0.59 5.28 4.23
C ARG A 345 -1.54 4.35 3.47
N ILE A 346 -1.43 4.39 2.15
CA ILE A 346 -1.91 3.33 1.26
C ILE A 346 -1.06 2.08 1.49
N THR A 347 -1.66 0.90 1.35
CA THR A 347 -1.00 -0.39 1.53
C THR A 347 -1.30 -1.36 0.40
N GLY A 348 -0.81 -2.58 0.49
CA GLY A 348 -1.17 -3.68 -0.41
C GLY A 348 -2.66 -4.06 -0.34
N ALA A 349 -3.31 -3.83 0.81
CA ALA A 349 -4.72 -4.12 1.02
C ALA A 349 -5.66 -3.08 0.40
N SER A 350 -5.17 -1.87 0.09
CA SER A 350 -6.00 -0.74 -0.37
C SER A 350 -6.74 -1.03 -1.68
N SER A 351 -6.15 -1.83 -2.57
CA SER A 351 -6.83 -2.30 -3.78
C SER A 351 -8.10 -3.07 -3.44
N MET A 352 -8.06 -3.95 -2.42
CA MET A 352 -9.20 -4.78 -2.04
C MET A 352 -10.31 -3.98 -1.38
N THR A 353 -9.99 -3.01 -0.53
CA THR A 353 -11.00 -2.09 0.02
C THR A 353 -11.69 -1.29 -1.08
N ASN A 354 -10.94 -0.85 -2.11
CA ASN A 354 -11.52 -0.13 -3.24
C ASN A 354 -12.35 -1.05 -4.16
N VAL A 355 -11.93 -2.31 -4.36
CA VAL A 355 -12.66 -3.33 -5.14
C VAL A 355 -14.02 -3.61 -4.52
N THR A 356 -14.08 -3.77 -3.21
CA THR A 356 -15.33 -4.11 -2.50
C THR A 356 -16.28 -2.93 -2.34
N ALA A 357 -15.81 -1.70 -2.52
CA ALA A 357 -16.63 -0.49 -2.38
C ALA A 357 -17.82 -0.42 -3.31
N VAL A 358 -17.76 -1.08 -4.46
CA VAL A 358 -18.88 -1.11 -5.44
C VAL A 358 -20.16 -1.65 -4.82
N ALA A 359 -20.07 -2.57 -3.86
CA ALA A 359 -21.22 -3.13 -3.15
C ALA A 359 -21.84 -2.16 -2.12
N TYR A 360 -21.08 -1.14 -1.67
CA TYR A 360 -21.44 -0.32 -0.51
C TYR A 360 -22.06 1.05 -0.80
N GLY A 361 -22.45 1.39 -1.80
CA GLY A 361 -22.93 2.75 -2.04
C GLY A 361 -22.15 3.40 -3.14
N ASP A 362 -21.48 2.55 -3.85
CA ASP A 362 -20.90 2.90 -5.12
C ASP A 362 -19.72 3.90 -5.03
N MET A 363 -18.96 3.94 -3.94
CA MET A 363 -17.82 4.86 -3.86
C MET A 363 -16.64 4.27 -3.07
N PRO A 364 -15.46 4.17 -3.68
CA PRO A 364 -14.24 3.75 -2.99
C PRO A 364 -13.93 4.62 -1.76
N LEU A 365 -13.46 3.99 -0.69
CA LEU A 365 -13.07 4.68 0.55
C LEU A 365 -12.01 5.76 0.28
N PHE A 366 -11.13 5.51 -0.67
CA PHE A 366 -10.06 6.42 -1.05
C PHE A 366 -10.56 7.77 -1.60
N LEU A 367 -11.78 7.86 -2.11
CA LEU A 367 -12.34 9.15 -2.56
C LEU A 367 -12.56 10.11 -1.39
N PHE A 368 -12.88 9.61 -0.20
CA PHE A 368 -12.98 10.45 1.00
C PHE A 368 -11.61 10.97 1.45
N HIS A 369 -10.54 10.18 1.26
CA HIS A 369 -9.18 10.67 1.43
C HIS A 369 -8.91 11.84 0.48
N LEU A 370 -9.18 11.69 -0.80
CA LEU A 370 -8.97 12.76 -1.76
C LEU A 370 -9.75 14.04 -1.39
N LEU A 371 -10.98 13.93 -0.88
CA LEU A 371 -11.78 15.09 -0.46
C LEU A 371 -11.07 15.93 0.61
N GLU A 372 -10.34 15.31 1.54
CA GLU A 372 -9.60 16.02 2.58
C GLU A 372 -8.45 16.87 2.03
N PHE A 373 -7.95 16.54 0.82
CA PHE A 373 -6.85 17.23 0.16
C PHE A 373 -7.28 18.05 -1.06
N MET A 374 -8.60 18.02 -1.40
CA MET A 374 -9.19 18.92 -2.38
C MET A 374 -9.71 20.16 -1.67
N ASP A 375 -9.57 21.32 -2.28
CA ASP A 375 -10.10 22.59 -1.76
C ASP A 375 -11.62 22.66 -1.99
N VAL A 376 -12.38 21.82 -1.27
CA VAL A 376 -13.84 21.70 -1.37
C VAL A 376 -14.46 21.43 -0.01
N ASP A 377 -15.56 22.12 0.28
CA ASP A 377 -16.38 21.81 1.44
C ASP A 377 -17.39 20.71 1.12
N TYR A 378 -17.59 19.80 2.09
CA TYR A 378 -18.52 18.69 1.95
C TYR A 378 -19.16 18.33 3.29
N GLU A 379 -20.32 17.70 3.24
CA GLU A 379 -21.10 17.19 4.39
C GLU A 379 -21.40 15.71 4.15
N ILE A 380 -21.08 14.86 5.12
CA ILE A 380 -21.38 13.43 5.11
C ILE A 380 -21.94 13.01 6.46
N ASP A 381 -22.79 11.99 6.44
CA ASP A 381 -23.23 11.27 7.63
C ASP A 381 -22.29 10.08 7.86
N VAL A 382 -21.31 10.25 8.76
CA VAL A 382 -20.30 9.25 9.07
C VAL A 382 -20.92 7.98 9.65
N ASP A 383 -21.92 8.12 10.50
CA ASP A 383 -22.57 6.97 11.13
C ASP A 383 -23.36 6.15 10.11
N ALA A 384 -24.09 6.81 9.21
CA ALA A 384 -24.81 6.13 8.14
C ALA A 384 -23.88 5.43 7.16
N LEU A 385 -22.75 6.05 6.79
CA LEU A 385 -21.74 5.44 5.93
C LEU A 385 -21.11 4.23 6.62
N ASN A 386 -20.68 4.37 7.87
CA ASN A 386 -20.08 3.27 8.62
C ASN A 386 -21.08 2.11 8.86
N ALA A 387 -22.37 2.40 9.07
CA ALA A 387 -23.39 1.38 9.16
C ALA A 387 -23.57 0.61 7.83
N GLY A 388 -23.55 1.33 6.69
CA GLY A 388 -23.56 0.71 5.37
C GLY A 388 -22.36 -0.23 5.15
N TRP A 389 -21.17 0.20 5.52
CA TRP A 389 -19.94 -0.64 5.40
C TRP A 389 -19.90 -1.78 6.41
N ALA A 390 -20.73 -1.77 7.44
CA ALA A 390 -20.87 -2.85 8.40
C ALA A 390 -21.87 -3.94 7.96
N GLU A 391 -22.71 -3.64 6.97
CA GLU A 391 -23.77 -4.54 6.55
C GLU A 391 -23.22 -5.75 5.77
N PRO A 392 -23.31 -6.98 6.29
CA PRO A 392 -22.72 -8.16 5.65
C PRO A 392 -23.22 -8.41 4.22
N THR A 393 -24.49 -8.08 3.94
CA THR A 393 -25.09 -8.27 2.61
C THR A 393 -24.56 -7.31 1.55
N ALA A 394 -23.85 -6.27 1.98
CA ALA A 394 -23.18 -5.32 1.10
C ALA A 394 -21.76 -5.75 0.71
N ILE A 395 -21.19 -6.80 1.31
CA ILE A 395 -19.82 -7.25 1.03
C ILE A 395 -19.82 -8.26 -0.12
N ASP A 396 -19.29 -7.85 -1.26
CA ASP A 396 -18.96 -8.77 -2.35
C ASP A 396 -17.64 -9.50 -2.03
N SER A 397 -17.59 -10.80 -2.29
CA SER A 397 -16.43 -11.62 -1.93
C SER A 397 -15.35 -11.54 -3.02
N TRP A 398 -14.19 -11.06 -2.64
CA TRP A 398 -13.02 -10.92 -3.50
C TRP A 398 -11.74 -11.33 -2.80
N SER A 399 -10.77 -11.72 -3.61
CA SER A 399 -9.44 -12.11 -3.14
C SER A 399 -8.36 -11.55 -4.05
N GLN A 400 -7.19 -11.30 -3.48
CA GLN A 400 -5.99 -10.99 -4.23
C GLN A 400 -4.81 -11.85 -3.80
N PHE A 401 -3.96 -12.20 -4.75
CA PHE A 401 -2.64 -12.78 -4.53
C PHE A 401 -1.55 -11.86 -5.03
N ILE A 402 -0.51 -11.71 -4.22
CA ILE A 402 0.78 -11.22 -4.66
C ILE A 402 1.64 -12.45 -4.94
N LEU A 403 1.83 -12.72 -6.21
CA LEU A 403 2.60 -13.88 -6.65
C LEU A 403 4.09 -13.52 -6.63
N LYS A 404 4.85 -14.16 -5.76
CA LYS A 404 6.31 -14.04 -5.73
C LYS A 404 6.97 -15.27 -6.34
N ASP A 405 8.16 -15.07 -6.90
CA ASP A 405 8.98 -16.22 -7.27
C ASP A 405 9.50 -16.91 -6.00
N THR A 406 9.31 -18.21 -5.95
CA THR A 406 9.71 -19.04 -4.80
C THR A 406 10.82 -20.05 -5.18
N ALA A 407 11.32 -19.99 -6.42
CA ALA A 407 12.43 -20.81 -6.87
C ALA A 407 13.76 -20.26 -6.32
N ASP A 408 14.63 -21.15 -5.83
CA ASP A 408 15.94 -20.80 -5.29
C ASP A 408 17.00 -20.62 -6.40
N LYS A 409 16.71 -19.70 -7.35
CA LYS A 409 17.61 -19.38 -8.46
C LYS A 409 17.23 -18.06 -9.13
N VAL A 410 18.22 -17.41 -9.74
CA VAL A 410 18.01 -16.25 -10.61
C VAL A 410 17.86 -16.73 -12.05
N GLU A 411 16.82 -16.30 -12.76
CA GLU A 411 16.57 -16.64 -14.16
C GLU A 411 16.14 -15.42 -14.96
N LEU A 412 16.57 -15.37 -16.23
CA LEU A 412 16.10 -14.39 -17.20
C LEU A 412 14.70 -14.82 -17.70
N ILE A 413 13.73 -13.92 -17.66
CA ILE A 413 12.39 -14.14 -18.22
C ILE A 413 12.46 -13.95 -19.73
N THR A 414 12.16 -15.00 -20.49
CA THR A 414 12.09 -14.95 -21.95
C THR A 414 10.67 -14.85 -22.49
N GLU A 415 9.66 -15.28 -21.73
CA GLU A 415 8.25 -15.05 -21.99
C GLU A 415 7.53 -14.83 -20.66
N ALA A 416 6.57 -13.91 -20.63
CA ALA A 416 5.76 -13.61 -19.44
C ALA A 416 4.26 -13.62 -19.78
N PRO A 417 3.37 -14.00 -18.83
CA PRO A 417 1.92 -13.93 -19.03
C PRO A 417 1.47 -12.48 -19.24
N ARG A 418 0.45 -12.30 -20.07
CA ARG A 418 -0.13 -10.98 -20.36
C ARG A 418 -1.03 -10.52 -19.24
N SER A 419 -1.07 -9.23 -18.98
CA SER A 419 -2.10 -8.61 -18.13
C SER A 419 -3.47 -8.68 -18.77
N GLY A 420 -4.50 -8.93 -17.97
CA GLY A 420 -5.88 -9.05 -18.41
C GLY A 420 -6.63 -10.19 -17.73
N ILE A 421 -7.72 -10.62 -18.35
CA ILE A 421 -8.58 -11.68 -17.82
C ILE A 421 -8.07 -13.06 -18.25
N TRP A 422 -7.88 -13.90 -17.28
CA TRP A 422 -7.58 -15.32 -17.41
C TRP A 422 -8.73 -16.16 -16.88
N ARG A 423 -8.85 -17.41 -17.34
CA ARG A 423 -9.88 -18.36 -16.91
C ARG A 423 -9.24 -19.70 -16.61
N LEU A 424 -9.73 -20.38 -15.56
CA LEU A 424 -9.40 -21.77 -15.28
C LEU A 424 -9.89 -22.66 -16.44
N ASP A 425 -9.00 -23.45 -16.99
CA ASP A 425 -9.28 -24.38 -18.07
C ASP A 425 -8.34 -25.58 -17.95
N PRO A 426 -8.80 -26.70 -17.35
CA PRO A 426 -7.97 -27.88 -17.15
C PRO A 426 -7.37 -28.47 -18.41
N SER A 427 -7.91 -28.15 -19.59
CA SER A 427 -7.41 -28.60 -20.87
C SER A 427 -6.27 -27.75 -21.46
N ALA A 428 -6.06 -26.56 -20.91
CA ALA A 428 -5.05 -25.61 -21.37
C ALA A 428 -3.69 -25.82 -20.66
N HIS A 429 -2.62 -25.23 -21.22
CA HIS A 429 -1.30 -25.25 -20.60
C HIS A 429 -1.33 -24.62 -19.20
N GLY A 430 -0.85 -25.35 -18.21
CA GLY A 430 -0.89 -24.91 -16.82
C GLY A 430 -2.29 -24.89 -16.18
N GLY A 431 -3.34 -25.36 -16.87
CA GLY A 431 -4.70 -25.39 -16.34
C GLY A 431 -5.43 -24.04 -16.42
N ILE A 432 -4.89 -23.06 -17.15
CA ILE A 432 -5.47 -21.73 -17.35
C ILE A 432 -5.31 -21.27 -18.79
N ARG A 433 -6.20 -20.38 -19.25
CA ARG A 433 -6.08 -19.74 -20.56
C ARG A 433 -6.31 -18.25 -20.50
N PHE A 434 -5.60 -17.50 -21.32
CA PHE A 434 -5.85 -16.08 -21.52
C PHE A 434 -7.17 -15.87 -22.26
N VAL A 435 -8.03 -15.01 -21.74
CA VAL A 435 -9.35 -14.72 -22.33
C VAL A 435 -9.30 -13.45 -23.16
N ARG A 436 -8.89 -12.33 -22.52
CA ARG A 436 -8.82 -11.01 -23.17
C ARG A 436 -7.89 -10.07 -22.43
N ARG A 437 -7.37 -9.10 -23.18
CA ARG A 437 -6.74 -7.94 -22.55
C ARG A 437 -7.78 -7.13 -21.79
N GLU A 438 -7.37 -6.70 -20.61
CA GLU A 438 -8.19 -5.86 -19.73
C GLU A 438 -7.24 -5.02 -18.88
N THR A 439 -7.66 -3.82 -18.53
CA THR A 439 -6.91 -2.91 -17.66
C THR A 439 -7.52 -2.82 -16.27
N ASP A 440 -8.61 -3.53 -16.04
CA ASP A 440 -9.41 -3.42 -14.84
C ASP A 440 -9.96 -4.78 -14.39
N TRP A 441 -9.86 -5.06 -13.10
CA TRP A 441 -10.45 -6.22 -12.43
C TRP A 441 -11.98 -6.27 -12.53
N HIS A 442 -12.63 -5.13 -12.73
CA HIS A 442 -14.09 -4.97 -12.70
C HIS A 442 -14.84 -5.89 -13.66
N THR A 443 -14.18 -6.35 -14.71
CA THR A 443 -14.77 -7.21 -15.73
C THR A 443 -14.67 -8.71 -15.40
N VAL A 444 -14.16 -9.08 -14.23
CA VAL A 444 -14.22 -10.45 -13.71
C VAL A 444 -15.66 -10.76 -13.30
N GLU A 445 -16.32 -11.67 -14.02
CA GLU A 445 -17.74 -11.99 -13.82
C GLU A 445 -17.93 -13.25 -12.97
N HIS A 446 -17.04 -14.23 -13.10
CA HIS A 446 -17.16 -15.55 -12.52
C HIS A 446 -15.97 -15.94 -11.65
N GLU A 447 -16.18 -16.88 -10.73
CA GLU A 447 -15.10 -17.38 -9.84
C GLU A 447 -14.02 -18.17 -10.58
N ASP A 448 -14.29 -18.69 -11.77
CA ASP A 448 -13.31 -19.31 -12.67
C ASP A 448 -12.51 -18.30 -13.51
N GLU A 449 -12.77 -17.01 -13.36
CA GLU A 449 -12.02 -15.91 -13.96
C GLU A 449 -11.19 -15.18 -12.92
N ALA A 450 -10.08 -14.60 -13.38
CA ALA A 450 -9.26 -13.70 -12.59
C ALA A 450 -8.66 -12.60 -13.47
N PHE A 451 -8.52 -11.42 -12.91
CA PHE A 451 -7.69 -10.36 -13.47
C PHE A 451 -6.26 -10.57 -12.99
N TYR A 452 -5.33 -10.68 -13.93
CA TYR A 452 -3.90 -10.76 -13.65
C TYR A 452 -3.21 -9.48 -14.10
N LEU A 453 -2.47 -8.84 -13.19
CA LEU A 453 -1.60 -7.70 -13.43
C LEU A 453 -0.16 -8.18 -13.40
N ARG A 454 0.53 -8.14 -14.54
CA ARG A 454 1.93 -8.52 -14.63
C ARG A 454 2.84 -7.46 -13.99
N ILE A 455 3.81 -7.89 -13.20
CA ILE A 455 4.92 -7.06 -12.71
C ILE A 455 6.20 -7.42 -13.44
N ALA A 456 6.62 -8.68 -13.37
CA ALA A 456 7.82 -9.14 -14.03
C ALA A 456 7.59 -9.34 -15.54
N ALA A 457 8.36 -8.63 -16.36
CA ALA A 457 8.23 -8.62 -17.81
C ALA A 457 9.33 -9.45 -18.51
N GLU A 458 9.13 -9.74 -19.80
CA GLU A 458 10.15 -10.28 -20.68
C GLU A 458 11.40 -9.39 -20.67
N GLY A 459 12.59 -10.00 -20.62
CA GLY A 459 13.88 -9.32 -20.47
C GLY A 459 14.25 -8.95 -19.02
N GLY A 460 13.34 -9.06 -18.08
CA GLY A 460 13.59 -8.94 -16.64
C GLY A 460 14.09 -10.24 -16.03
N TYR A 461 14.43 -10.18 -14.74
CA TYR A 461 14.87 -11.34 -13.98
C TYR A 461 13.82 -11.72 -12.93
N ARG A 462 13.69 -13.03 -12.67
CA ARG A 462 13.02 -13.52 -11.48
C ARG A 462 14.05 -14.14 -10.54
N TYR A 463 13.81 -13.98 -9.26
CA TYR A 463 14.66 -14.44 -8.16
C TYR A 463 13.79 -14.68 -6.91
N PRO A 464 14.27 -15.40 -5.89
CA PRO A 464 13.49 -15.66 -4.69
C PRO A 464 12.93 -14.38 -4.07
N GLY A 465 11.60 -14.31 -3.95
CA GLY A 465 10.90 -13.14 -3.41
C GLY A 465 10.57 -12.03 -4.40
N ALA A 466 11.01 -12.12 -5.67
CA ALA A 466 10.61 -11.16 -6.70
C ALA A 466 9.11 -11.21 -6.95
N ASP A 467 8.45 -10.05 -6.98
CA ASP A 467 7.04 -9.94 -7.36
C ASP A 467 6.89 -10.20 -8.87
N ILE A 468 6.20 -11.26 -9.24
CA ILE A 468 5.98 -11.62 -10.65
C ILE A 468 4.63 -11.18 -11.18
N GLY A 469 3.68 -10.90 -10.30
CA GLY A 469 2.37 -10.39 -10.67
C GLY A 469 1.36 -10.43 -9.54
N ILE A 470 0.20 -9.85 -9.80
CA ILE A 470 -0.92 -9.78 -8.86
C ILE A 470 -2.14 -10.37 -9.53
N LEU A 471 -2.86 -11.20 -8.80
CA LEU A 471 -4.09 -11.83 -9.27
C LEU A 471 -5.25 -11.39 -8.39
N VAL A 472 -6.32 -10.88 -9.02
CA VAL A 472 -7.56 -10.49 -8.35
C VAL A 472 -8.69 -11.36 -8.88
N SER A 473 -9.41 -12.03 -7.99
CA SER A 473 -10.52 -12.94 -8.35
C SER A 473 -11.72 -12.79 -7.44
N ARG A 474 -12.90 -13.23 -7.90
CA ARG A 474 -14.08 -13.36 -7.06
C ARG A 474 -13.96 -14.55 -6.11
N GLY A 475 -14.64 -14.45 -4.97
CA GLY A 475 -14.68 -15.50 -3.97
C GLY A 475 -13.38 -15.64 -3.18
N ARG A 476 -13.38 -16.51 -2.19
CA ARG A 476 -12.25 -16.74 -1.27
C ARG A 476 -11.20 -17.66 -1.88
N LEU A 477 -9.94 -17.43 -1.53
CA LEU A 477 -8.79 -18.25 -1.93
C LEU A 477 -8.15 -19.00 -0.76
N GLN A 478 -8.55 -18.68 0.48
CA GLN A 478 -8.18 -19.48 1.66
C GLN A 478 -9.41 -20.05 2.38
N SER A 479 -9.21 -21.14 3.11
CA SER A 479 -10.19 -21.74 4.00
C SER A 479 -10.23 -21.06 5.37
N ASP A 480 -11.19 -21.46 6.22
CA ASP A 480 -11.26 -20.97 7.61
C ASP A 480 -10.09 -21.51 8.46
N GLU A 481 -9.46 -22.63 8.06
CA GLU A 481 -8.29 -23.23 8.70
C GLU A 481 -6.97 -22.56 8.30
N HIS A 482 -7.01 -21.49 7.49
CA HIS A 482 -5.83 -20.81 6.96
C HIS A 482 -5.00 -21.68 6.00
N GLU A 483 -5.68 -22.35 5.10
CA GLU A 483 -5.06 -23.14 4.03
C GLU A 483 -5.52 -22.60 2.67
N LEU A 484 -4.66 -22.66 1.68
CA LEU A 484 -5.03 -22.35 0.29
C LEU A 484 -6.00 -23.41 -0.24
N ASN A 485 -7.10 -22.99 -0.84
CA ASN A 485 -8.04 -23.94 -1.46
C ASN A 485 -7.56 -24.40 -2.86
N ASP A 486 -8.24 -25.42 -3.43
CA ASP A 486 -7.87 -26.00 -4.74
C ASP A 486 -7.84 -24.96 -5.86
N ARG A 487 -8.73 -23.97 -5.81
CA ARG A 487 -8.80 -22.88 -6.80
C ARG A 487 -7.57 -21.96 -6.69
N ALA A 488 -7.13 -21.66 -5.48
CA ALA A 488 -5.90 -20.92 -5.21
C ALA A 488 -4.67 -21.63 -5.80
N HIS A 489 -4.53 -22.93 -5.51
CA HIS A 489 -3.44 -23.75 -6.06
C HIS A 489 -3.46 -23.80 -7.59
N ALA A 490 -4.66 -23.89 -8.20
CA ALA A 490 -4.81 -23.88 -9.65
C ALA A 490 -4.33 -22.55 -10.26
N TRP A 491 -4.72 -21.42 -9.66
CA TRP A 491 -4.29 -20.10 -10.11
C TRP A 491 -2.78 -19.88 -9.98
N ILE A 492 -2.21 -20.18 -8.80
CA ILE A 492 -0.79 -20.02 -8.52
C ILE A 492 0.04 -20.84 -9.52
N THR A 493 -0.30 -22.13 -9.62
CA THR A 493 0.39 -23.06 -10.52
C THR A 493 0.22 -22.63 -11.97
N GLY A 494 -0.98 -22.24 -12.35
CA GLY A 494 -1.34 -21.84 -13.70
C GLY A 494 -0.53 -20.63 -14.17
N ILE A 495 -0.51 -19.56 -13.41
CA ILE A 495 0.23 -18.33 -13.74
C ILE A 495 1.74 -18.58 -13.75
N LYS A 496 2.28 -19.26 -12.72
CA LYS A 496 3.73 -19.55 -12.67
C LYS A 496 4.21 -20.36 -13.88
N LYS A 497 3.39 -21.27 -14.42
CA LYS A 497 3.71 -22.05 -15.63
C LYS A 497 3.67 -21.25 -16.94
N GLN A 498 3.09 -20.06 -16.94
CA GLN A 498 3.11 -19.20 -18.15
C GLN A 498 4.44 -18.47 -18.35
N PHE A 499 5.29 -18.43 -17.32
CA PHE A 499 6.64 -17.87 -17.48
C PHE A 499 7.57 -18.88 -18.13
N VAL A 500 8.25 -18.45 -19.19
CA VAL A 500 9.38 -19.18 -19.77
C VAL A 500 10.66 -18.47 -19.35
N THR A 501 11.64 -19.22 -18.90
CA THR A 501 12.89 -18.67 -18.39
C THR A 501 14.11 -19.36 -18.97
N ALA A 502 15.24 -18.66 -18.92
CA ALA A 502 16.55 -19.15 -19.31
C ALA A 502 17.59 -18.79 -18.22
N PRO A 503 18.72 -19.51 -18.16
CA PRO A 503 19.84 -19.08 -17.33
C PRO A 503 20.24 -17.64 -17.70
N PRO A 504 20.65 -16.81 -16.71
CA PRO A 504 21.13 -15.46 -16.99
C PRO A 504 22.39 -15.51 -17.88
N PRO A 505 22.62 -14.50 -18.73
CA PRO A 505 23.83 -14.41 -19.53
C PRO A 505 25.08 -14.39 -18.65
N ALA A 506 26.17 -15.02 -19.10
CA ALA A 506 27.43 -15.12 -18.32
C ALA A 506 28.07 -13.75 -17.97
N GLU A 507 27.73 -12.71 -18.73
CA GLU A 507 28.21 -11.34 -18.51
C GLU A 507 27.21 -10.46 -17.69
N ALA A 508 26.06 -11.01 -17.32
CA ALA A 508 25.13 -10.27 -16.47
C ALA A 508 25.79 -10.01 -15.11
N PRO A 509 25.76 -8.77 -14.59
CA PRO A 509 26.19 -8.50 -13.22
C PRO A 509 25.16 -9.09 -12.27
N ILE A 510 25.23 -10.41 -12.06
CA ILE A 510 24.42 -11.08 -11.06
C ILE A 510 25.09 -10.75 -9.72
N ARG A 511 24.61 -9.71 -9.05
CA ARG A 511 24.71 -9.63 -7.61
C ARG A 511 23.66 -10.60 -7.07
N GLU A 512 24.04 -11.51 -6.21
CA GLU A 512 23.04 -12.20 -5.39
C GLU A 512 22.19 -11.11 -4.75
N PRO A 513 20.87 -11.10 -4.96
CA PRO A 513 20.02 -10.13 -4.31
C PRO A 513 20.28 -10.27 -2.81
N GLU A 514 20.65 -9.19 -2.17
CA GLU A 514 20.71 -9.21 -0.71
C GLU A 514 19.38 -9.74 -0.19
N PRO A 515 19.36 -10.58 0.86
CA PRO A 515 18.12 -11.21 1.37
C PRO A 515 17.02 -10.19 1.73
N PHE A 516 17.30 -8.91 1.63
CA PHE A 516 16.47 -7.77 1.98
C PHE A 516 16.28 -6.77 0.83
N SER A 517 16.57 -7.19 -0.42
CA SER A 517 16.26 -6.32 -1.53
C SER A 517 14.76 -6.00 -1.53
N PHE A 518 14.50 -4.74 -1.63
CA PHE A 518 13.29 -4.03 -1.83
C PHE A 518 12.08 -4.88 -2.28
N LYS A 519 11.00 -4.83 -1.51
CA LYS A 519 9.68 -5.38 -1.87
C LYS A 519 8.79 -4.26 -2.39
N MET A 520 8.28 -4.42 -3.59
CA MET A 520 7.45 -3.42 -4.27
C MET A 520 6.04 -3.26 -3.69
N LEU A 521 5.63 -4.14 -2.79
CA LEU A 521 4.27 -4.18 -2.23
C LEU A 521 4.30 -4.37 -0.73
#